data_17aa6bf8e130b4b2d165884404d55d36
#
_entry.id   17aa6bf8e130b4b2d165884404d55d36
#
_cell.length_a   1.000
_cell.length_b   1.000
_cell.length_c   1.000
_cell.angle_alpha   90.00
_cell.angle_beta   90.00
_cell.angle_gamma   90.00
#
_symmetry.space_group_name_H-M   'P 1'
#
loop_
_entity.id
_entity.type
_entity.pdbx_description
1 polymer ?
#
loop_
_entity_poly.entity_id
_entity_poly.type
_entity_poly.pdbx_seq_one_letter_code
_entity_poly.pdbx_strand_id
1 'polypeptide(L)'
;MVALVIASHTIFVGILFTTDTRQMIVSSPIYEASSNWFGWICNTFYMNILFLISGYLLPNSVHKRGVGYFAKHRLLRLGIPLIIAILILNNITPLAGLAIPNSTVFAQEINTLPLNRIGPQWFLVILILLNTIYCCWAFIRKSRFSVENTQPLPGWRSWLMSAAILGILEIAMGHFTGFWSNLKNSHLDGLGYQGMHLWTYCFLFFVGCKAASHQWLERINKRHALRWLQLSSLITLVLVATNHAPFQVPLNETDSQTVTPIMEFLSPLIGWGYMAAILAWSQDHQQPEQHWLVKAGKDSFGAYLIHIPLLAGTMITSYSLGVRNIWLLGLGSTAIAIFISFSASHQLRRIAVIKRII
;
A
#
# COMPACT_ATOMS: atom_id res chain seq x y z
N MET A 1 -2.09 -9.30 1.92
CA MET A 1 -1.68 -7.90 1.70
C MET A 1 -2.77 -7.08 1.05
N VAL A 2 -3.24 -7.38 -0.18
CA VAL A 2 -4.24 -6.54 -0.88
C VAL A 2 -5.54 -6.38 -0.10
N ALA A 3 -6.04 -7.40 0.59
CA ALA A 3 -7.20 -7.24 1.48
C ALA A 3 -6.98 -6.21 2.60
N LEU A 4 -5.76 -6.14 3.15
CA LEU A 4 -5.40 -5.10 4.13
C LEU A 4 -5.34 -3.71 3.49
N VAL A 5 -4.89 -3.61 2.24
CA VAL A 5 -4.92 -2.35 1.48
C VAL A 5 -6.36 -1.87 1.32
N ILE A 6 -7.29 -2.76 0.93
CA ILE A 6 -8.72 -2.43 0.79
C ILE A 6 -9.29 -1.97 2.15
N ALA A 7 -9.00 -2.72 3.21
CA ALA A 7 -9.47 -2.40 4.55
C ALA A 7 -8.92 -1.06 5.08
N SER A 8 -7.65 -0.73 4.81
CA SER A 8 -7.06 0.54 5.24
C SER A 8 -7.64 1.77 4.51
N HIS A 9 -8.23 1.57 3.33
CA HIS A 9 -8.87 2.65 2.58
C HIS A 9 -10.31 2.94 3.03
N THR A 10 -10.89 2.12 3.91
CA THR A 10 -12.31 2.26 4.30
C THR A 10 -12.61 3.58 4.97
N ILE A 11 -11.78 3.99 5.95
CA ILE A 11 -11.99 5.28 6.64
C ILE A 11 -11.81 6.45 5.67
N PHE A 12 -10.80 6.34 4.81
CA PHE A 12 -10.48 7.38 3.82
C PHE A 12 -11.64 7.58 2.84
N VAL A 13 -12.20 6.49 2.34
CA VAL A 13 -13.36 6.52 1.45
C VAL A 13 -14.58 7.05 2.21
N GLY A 14 -14.82 6.64 3.46
CA GLY A 14 -15.95 7.10 4.27
C GLY A 14 -15.95 8.60 4.54
N ILE A 15 -14.79 9.20 4.77
CA ILE A 15 -14.65 10.65 4.98
C ILE A 15 -15.02 11.44 3.73
N LEU A 16 -14.75 10.87 2.56
CA LEU A 16 -14.99 11.53 1.27
C LEU A 16 -16.44 11.49 0.83
N PHE A 17 -17.34 10.68 1.44
CA PHE A 17 -18.65 10.45 0.85
C PHE A 17 -19.70 11.52 1.14
N THR A 18 -19.97 11.79 2.40
CA THR A 18 -21.00 12.78 2.77
C THR A 18 -20.60 13.47 4.06
N THR A 19 -21.13 14.68 4.29
CA THR A 19 -21.03 15.35 5.59
C THR A 19 -21.57 14.45 6.70
N ASP A 20 -22.62 13.67 6.44
CA ASP A 20 -23.21 12.76 7.41
C ASP A 20 -22.26 11.61 7.77
N THR A 21 -21.61 10.96 6.80
CA THR A 21 -20.66 9.87 7.08
C THR A 21 -19.43 10.39 7.82
N ARG A 22 -18.95 11.58 7.49
CA ARG A 22 -17.87 12.26 8.23
C ARG A 22 -18.32 12.54 9.66
N GLN A 23 -19.52 13.07 9.88
CA GLN A 23 -20.04 13.33 11.19
C GLN A 23 -20.25 12.05 12.00
N MET A 24 -20.69 10.94 11.36
CA MET A 24 -20.78 9.62 11.99
C MET A 24 -19.40 9.12 12.47
N ILE A 25 -18.34 9.31 11.70
CA ILE A 25 -16.97 8.95 12.08
C ILE A 25 -16.54 9.76 13.29
N VAL A 26 -16.66 11.09 13.22
CA VAL A 26 -16.25 12.01 14.28
C VAL A 26 -17.05 11.81 15.57
N SER A 27 -18.35 11.50 15.46
CA SER A 27 -19.19 11.18 16.63
C SER A 27 -18.92 9.80 17.25
N SER A 28 -18.02 9.03 16.65
CA SER A 28 -17.63 7.68 17.09
C SER A 28 -16.14 7.59 17.35
N PRO A 29 -15.61 8.19 18.43
CA PRO A 29 -14.16 8.34 18.64
C PRO A 29 -13.41 7.00 18.72
N ILE A 30 -14.07 5.93 19.20
CA ILE A 30 -13.46 4.59 19.22
C ILE A 30 -13.29 4.05 17.80
N TYR A 31 -14.27 4.25 16.91
CA TYR A 31 -14.18 3.83 15.52
C TYR A 31 -13.08 4.63 14.80
N GLU A 32 -13.09 5.93 14.96
CA GLU A 32 -12.08 6.83 14.37
C GLU A 32 -10.67 6.43 14.80
N ALA A 33 -10.42 6.35 16.11
CA ALA A 33 -9.12 5.98 16.65
C ALA A 33 -8.68 4.58 16.18
N SER A 34 -9.56 3.59 16.27
CA SER A 34 -9.25 2.21 15.85
C SER A 34 -8.92 2.13 14.37
N SER A 35 -9.66 2.82 13.51
CA SER A 35 -9.46 2.83 12.06
C SER A 35 -8.19 3.58 11.68
N ASN A 36 -7.89 4.69 12.33
CA ASN A 36 -6.67 5.46 12.13
C ASN A 36 -5.43 4.65 12.52
N TRP A 37 -5.45 4.01 13.70
CA TRP A 37 -4.37 3.13 14.14
C TRP A 37 -4.19 1.92 13.22
N PHE A 38 -5.27 1.28 12.82
CA PHE A 38 -5.24 0.17 11.87
C PHE A 38 -4.61 0.59 10.54
N GLY A 39 -5.06 1.71 9.98
CA GLY A 39 -4.54 2.26 8.73
C GLY A 39 -3.05 2.57 8.83
N TRP A 40 -2.62 3.24 9.90
CA TRP A 40 -1.23 3.59 10.11
C TRP A 40 -0.34 2.35 10.28
N ILE A 41 -0.71 1.40 11.15
CA ILE A 41 0.03 0.15 11.34
C ILE A 41 0.17 -0.59 10.01
N CYS A 42 -0.93 -0.77 9.27
CA CYS A 42 -0.89 -1.41 7.96
C CYS A 42 0.06 -0.69 7.01
N ASN A 43 0.06 0.63 7.00
CA ASN A 43 0.92 1.43 6.12
C ASN A 43 2.41 1.22 6.40
N THR A 44 2.81 0.93 7.64
CA THR A 44 4.21 0.66 7.97
C THR A 44 4.78 -0.59 7.29
N PHE A 45 3.96 -1.55 6.84
CA PHE A 45 4.48 -2.82 6.33
C PHE A 45 3.85 -3.33 5.02
N TYR A 46 2.56 -3.06 4.71
CA TYR A 46 1.91 -3.76 3.60
C TYR A 46 2.46 -3.37 2.22
N MET A 47 2.79 -2.09 2.01
CA MET A 47 3.43 -1.67 0.75
C MET A 47 4.92 -1.99 0.76
N ASN A 48 5.56 -1.86 1.91
CA ASN A 48 6.95 -2.19 2.14
C ASN A 48 7.29 -3.63 1.75
N ILE A 49 6.48 -4.60 2.18
CA ILE A 49 6.68 -6.01 1.82
C ILE A 49 6.47 -6.28 0.32
N LEU A 50 5.57 -5.53 -0.34
CA LEU A 50 5.35 -5.67 -1.78
C LEU A 50 6.56 -5.16 -2.58
N PHE A 51 7.19 -4.06 -2.15
CA PHE A 51 8.44 -3.59 -2.76
C PHE A 51 9.59 -4.56 -2.52
N LEU A 52 9.73 -5.10 -1.31
CA LEU A 52 10.75 -6.11 -0.97
C LEU A 52 10.60 -7.35 -1.87
N ILE A 53 9.40 -7.93 -1.98
CA ILE A 53 9.14 -9.11 -2.80
C ILE A 53 9.34 -8.79 -4.29
N SER A 54 8.90 -7.62 -4.75
CA SER A 54 9.09 -7.20 -6.14
C SER A 54 10.57 -7.12 -6.50
N GLY A 55 11.40 -6.53 -5.60
CA GLY A 55 12.85 -6.52 -5.74
C GLY A 55 13.45 -7.92 -5.71
N TYR A 56 12.97 -8.79 -4.82
CA TYR A 56 13.45 -10.17 -4.70
C TYR A 56 13.25 -10.99 -5.98
N LEU A 57 12.13 -10.85 -6.63
CA LEU A 57 11.81 -11.61 -7.85
C LEU A 57 12.47 -11.04 -9.12
N LEU A 58 12.95 -9.81 -9.06
CA LEU A 58 13.42 -9.06 -10.22
C LEU A 58 14.71 -9.61 -10.85
N PRO A 59 15.83 -9.84 -10.10
CA PRO A 59 17.11 -10.26 -10.69
C PRO A 59 17.01 -11.57 -11.47
N ASN A 60 16.35 -12.57 -10.90
CA ASN A 60 16.14 -13.88 -11.54
C ASN A 60 15.26 -13.75 -12.81
N SER A 61 14.23 -12.90 -12.77
CA SER A 61 13.35 -12.66 -13.92
C SER A 61 14.08 -11.96 -15.07
N VAL A 62 14.94 -11.00 -14.77
CA VAL A 62 15.77 -10.28 -15.75
C VAL A 62 16.82 -11.23 -16.35
N HIS A 63 17.46 -12.05 -15.51
CA HIS A 63 18.45 -13.03 -15.97
C HIS A 63 17.85 -14.05 -16.95
N LYS A 64 16.69 -14.62 -16.59
CA LYS A 64 16.04 -15.64 -17.42
C LYS A 64 15.50 -15.13 -18.76
N ARG A 65 15.06 -13.87 -18.82
CA ARG A 65 14.35 -13.33 -20.00
C ARG A 65 15.18 -12.33 -20.80
N GLY A 66 16.28 -11.85 -20.25
CA GLY A 66 17.05 -10.71 -20.76
C GLY A 66 16.42 -9.35 -20.41
N VAL A 67 17.30 -8.35 -20.24
CA VAL A 67 16.91 -7.00 -19.74
C VAL A 67 15.85 -6.34 -20.64
N GLY A 68 16.06 -6.33 -21.97
CA GLY A 68 15.14 -5.64 -22.90
C GLY A 68 13.75 -6.25 -22.95
N TYR A 69 13.67 -7.60 -23.03
CA TYR A 69 12.39 -8.29 -23.04
C TYR A 69 11.64 -8.09 -21.71
N PHE A 70 12.37 -8.22 -20.60
CA PHE A 70 11.78 -8.02 -19.27
C PHE A 70 11.24 -6.59 -19.11
N ALA A 71 12.04 -5.57 -19.43
CA ALA A 71 11.65 -4.17 -19.31
C ALA A 71 10.38 -3.86 -20.14
N LYS A 72 10.35 -4.28 -21.40
CA LYS A 72 9.16 -4.12 -22.27
C LYS A 72 7.93 -4.78 -21.69
N HIS A 73 8.07 -6.06 -21.27
CA HIS A 73 6.95 -6.84 -20.73
C HIS A 73 6.44 -6.25 -19.40
N ARG A 74 7.36 -5.80 -18.55
CA ARG A 74 7.02 -5.19 -17.26
C ARG A 74 6.31 -3.85 -17.44
N LEU A 75 6.81 -3.03 -18.36
CA LEU A 75 6.19 -1.73 -18.69
C LEU A 75 4.76 -1.92 -19.22
N LEU A 76 4.54 -2.87 -20.11
CA LEU A 76 3.19 -3.16 -20.61
C LEU A 76 2.27 -3.66 -19.49
N ARG A 77 2.76 -4.59 -18.66
CA ARG A 77 1.96 -5.20 -17.59
C ARG A 77 1.60 -4.24 -16.45
N LEU A 78 2.44 -3.26 -16.17
CA LEU A 78 2.16 -2.25 -15.13
C LEU A 78 1.62 -0.95 -15.72
N GLY A 79 2.12 -0.54 -16.89
CA GLY A 79 1.78 0.73 -17.52
C GLY A 79 0.37 0.76 -18.11
N ILE A 80 -0.06 -0.31 -18.80
CA ILE A 80 -1.43 -0.36 -19.34
C ILE A 80 -2.47 -0.27 -18.20
N PRO A 81 -2.41 -1.09 -17.12
CA PRO A 81 -3.31 -0.93 -15.99
C PRO A 81 -3.24 0.45 -15.33
N LEU A 82 -2.05 1.03 -15.22
CA LEU A 82 -1.87 2.38 -14.68
C LEU A 82 -2.62 3.42 -15.51
N ILE A 83 -2.48 3.39 -16.83
CA ILE A 83 -3.18 4.32 -17.74
C ILE A 83 -4.70 4.14 -17.63
N ILE A 84 -5.19 2.90 -17.65
CA ILE A 84 -6.62 2.60 -17.49
C ILE A 84 -7.12 3.11 -16.13
N ALA A 85 -6.35 2.90 -15.08
CA ALA A 85 -6.72 3.36 -13.74
C ALA A 85 -6.80 4.89 -13.67
N ILE A 86 -5.82 5.60 -14.19
CA ILE A 86 -5.78 7.07 -14.20
C ILE A 86 -6.95 7.64 -15.02
N LEU A 87 -7.17 7.11 -16.23
CA LEU A 87 -8.14 7.68 -17.16
C LEU A 87 -9.60 7.25 -16.84
N ILE A 88 -9.79 6.09 -16.23
CA ILE A 88 -11.13 5.54 -16.02
C ILE A 88 -11.42 5.33 -14.52
N LEU A 89 -10.66 4.44 -13.85
CA LEU A 89 -11.04 3.97 -12.52
C LEU A 89 -11.00 5.08 -11.46
N ASN A 90 -10.01 5.96 -11.51
CA ASN A 90 -9.86 7.05 -10.54
C ASN A 90 -10.89 8.16 -10.73
N ASN A 91 -11.54 8.20 -11.89
CA ASN A 91 -12.60 9.17 -12.19
C ASN A 91 -14.01 8.63 -11.84
N ILE A 92 -14.18 7.30 -11.73
CA ILE A 92 -15.47 6.69 -11.40
C ILE A 92 -15.95 7.12 -10.01
N THR A 93 -15.08 7.09 -9.01
CA THR A 93 -15.43 7.41 -7.62
C THR A 93 -15.94 8.83 -7.45
N PRO A 94 -15.22 9.88 -7.93
CA PRO A 94 -15.74 11.24 -7.91
C PRO A 94 -17.08 11.38 -8.66
N LEU A 95 -17.19 10.81 -9.86
CA LEU A 95 -18.42 10.89 -10.65
C LEU A 95 -19.62 10.19 -9.96
N ALA A 96 -19.39 9.07 -9.29
CA ALA A 96 -20.42 8.38 -8.50
C ALA A 96 -20.86 9.24 -7.29
N GLY A 97 -19.95 9.99 -6.69
CA GLY A 97 -20.26 10.92 -5.60
C GLY A 97 -21.24 12.03 -6.01
N LEU A 98 -21.18 12.49 -7.26
CA LEU A 98 -22.13 13.50 -7.79
C LEU A 98 -23.58 12.98 -7.84
N ALA A 99 -23.78 11.68 -7.90
CA ALA A 99 -25.12 11.07 -7.93
C ALA A 99 -25.79 11.00 -6.55
N ILE A 100 -25.07 11.33 -5.46
CA ILE A 100 -25.60 11.29 -4.09
C ILE A 100 -26.23 12.65 -3.76
N PRO A 101 -27.54 12.72 -3.42
CA PRO A 101 -28.15 13.94 -2.95
C PRO A 101 -27.45 14.46 -1.69
N ASN A 102 -27.17 15.76 -1.64
CA ASN A 102 -26.50 16.44 -0.51
C ASN A 102 -25.02 16.06 -0.28
N SER A 103 -24.30 15.52 -1.25
CA SER A 103 -22.87 15.29 -1.16
C SER A 103 -22.08 16.60 -1.37
N THR A 104 -22.10 17.49 -0.37
CA THR A 104 -21.42 18.80 -0.46
C THR A 104 -19.91 18.68 -0.55
N VAL A 105 -19.32 17.69 0.12
CA VAL A 105 -17.87 17.50 0.16
C VAL A 105 -17.34 17.01 -1.21
N PHE A 106 -18.02 16.06 -1.85
CA PHE A 106 -17.61 15.58 -3.17
C PHE A 106 -17.77 16.63 -4.27
N ALA A 107 -18.81 17.42 -4.23
CA ALA A 107 -18.99 18.49 -5.22
C ALA A 107 -17.89 19.56 -5.12
N GLN A 108 -17.44 19.87 -3.91
CA GLN A 108 -16.31 20.80 -3.71
C GLN A 108 -14.97 20.19 -4.10
N GLU A 109 -14.68 18.94 -3.72
CA GLU A 109 -13.43 18.28 -4.08
C GLU A 109 -13.32 17.99 -5.59
N ILE A 110 -14.42 17.65 -6.28
CA ILE A 110 -14.39 17.46 -7.74
C ILE A 110 -14.02 18.75 -8.46
N ASN A 111 -14.46 19.90 -7.97
CA ASN A 111 -14.10 21.18 -8.55
C ASN A 111 -12.64 21.57 -8.28
N THR A 112 -12.01 20.99 -7.26
CA THR A 112 -10.63 21.31 -6.85
C THR A 112 -9.63 20.23 -7.24
N LEU A 113 -10.04 18.97 -7.41
CA LEU A 113 -9.15 17.87 -7.75
C LEU A 113 -9.10 17.67 -9.27
N PRO A 114 -7.92 17.65 -9.87
CA PRO A 114 -7.79 17.41 -11.30
C PRO A 114 -8.29 15.99 -11.63
N LEU A 115 -9.05 15.87 -12.72
CA LEU A 115 -9.32 14.58 -13.33
C LEU A 115 -7.99 13.93 -13.76
N ASN A 116 -7.99 12.59 -13.90
CA ASN A 116 -6.81 11.83 -14.33
C ASN A 116 -5.62 11.90 -13.36
N ARG A 117 -5.88 11.97 -12.07
CA ARG A 117 -4.85 11.89 -11.03
C ARG A 117 -4.33 10.46 -10.84
N ILE A 118 -3.10 10.33 -10.36
CA ILE A 118 -2.49 9.03 -10.07
C ILE A 118 -3.28 8.29 -8.97
N GLY A 119 -3.68 8.98 -7.91
CA GLY A 119 -4.47 8.41 -6.82
C GLY A 119 -3.83 7.13 -6.22
N PRO A 120 -4.63 6.10 -5.91
CA PRO A 120 -4.15 4.88 -5.25
C PRO A 120 -3.10 4.08 -6.05
N GLN A 121 -2.93 4.37 -7.35
CA GLN A 121 -1.99 3.67 -8.22
C GLN A 121 -0.55 4.19 -8.14
N TRP A 122 -0.25 5.09 -7.20
CA TRP A 122 1.10 5.58 -6.94
C TRP A 122 2.14 4.44 -6.80
N PHE A 123 1.73 3.30 -6.24
CA PHE A 123 2.57 2.11 -6.12
C PHE A 123 3.09 1.62 -7.48
N LEU A 124 2.24 1.59 -8.51
CA LEU A 124 2.65 1.17 -9.86
C LEU A 124 3.67 2.13 -10.45
N VAL A 125 3.48 3.44 -10.23
CA VAL A 125 4.42 4.48 -10.71
C VAL A 125 5.80 4.27 -10.12
N ILE A 126 5.90 4.16 -8.79
CA ILE A 126 7.17 3.92 -8.10
C ILE A 126 7.77 2.58 -8.51
N LEU A 127 6.95 1.54 -8.62
CA LEU A 127 7.42 0.22 -9.03
C LEU A 127 7.96 0.22 -10.48
N ILE A 128 7.32 0.93 -11.42
CA ILE A 128 7.83 1.11 -12.79
C ILE A 128 9.18 1.82 -12.74
N LEU A 129 9.27 2.91 -11.97
CA LEU A 129 10.52 3.68 -11.83
C LEU A 129 11.66 2.81 -11.30
N LEU A 130 11.46 2.09 -10.21
CA LEU A 130 12.47 1.23 -9.60
C LEU A 130 12.89 0.07 -10.51
N ASN A 131 11.94 -0.55 -11.22
CA ASN A 131 12.25 -1.58 -12.22
C ASN A 131 13.10 -1.00 -13.36
N THR A 132 12.79 0.20 -13.83
CA THR A 132 13.52 0.89 -14.89
C THR A 132 14.96 1.18 -14.44
N ILE A 133 15.12 1.74 -13.23
CA ILE A 133 16.46 2.00 -12.65
C ILE A 133 17.28 0.72 -12.59
N TYR A 134 16.70 -0.38 -12.09
CA TYR A 134 17.39 -1.67 -12.04
C TYR A 134 17.76 -2.19 -13.44
N CYS A 135 16.85 -2.12 -14.40
CA CYS A 135 17.09 -2.57 -15.77
C CYS A 135 18.21 -1.75 -16.46
N CYS A 136 18.23 -0.43 -16.27
CA CYS A 136 19.31 0.44 -16.75
C CYS A 136 20.65 0.07 -16.11
N TRP A 137 20.67 -0.12 -14.79
CA TRP A 137 21.87 -0.57 -14.08
C TRP A 137 22.37 -1.92 -14.58
N ALA A 138 21.47 -2.90 -14.72
CA ALA A 138 21.82 -4.24 -15.19
C ALA A 138 22.33 -4.25 -16.64
N PHE A 139 21.76 -3.39 -17.50
CA PHE A 139 22.19 -3.20 -18.89
C PHE A 139 23.61 -2.61 -18.95
N ILE A 140 23.87 -1.53 -18.21
CA ILE A 140 25.18 -0.84 -18.20
C ILE A 140 26.27 -1.75 -17.63
N ARG A 141 25.96 -2.44 -16.53
CA ARG A 141 26.94 -3.32 -15.84
C ARG A 141 27.11 -4.68 -16.52
N LYS A 142 26.32 -5.02 -17.55
CA LYS A 142 26.23 -6.37 -18.11
C LYS A 142 26.12 -7.44 -17.03
N SER A 143 25.36 -7.10 -15.98
CA SER A 143 25.28 -7.88 -14.74
C SER A 143 24.73 -9.27 -15.02
N ARG A 144 25.46 -10.30 -14.58
CA ARG A 144 24.98 -11.68 -14.54
C ARG A 144 24.47 -11.97 -13.15
N PHE A 145 23.21 -12.37 -13.05
CA PHE A 145 22.66 -12.85 -11.80
C PHE A 145 23.24 -14.23 -11.48
N SER A 146 23.84 -14.37 -10.32
CA SER A 146 24.24 -15.65 -9.75
C SER A 146 23.64 -15.79 -8.36
N VAL A 147 23.27 -16.99 -7.99
CA VAL A 147 22.90 -17.29 -6.61
C VAL A 147 24.20 -17.56 -5.84
N GLU A 148 24.57 -16.61 -5.03
CA GLU A 148 25.74 -16.69 -4.15
C GLU A 148 25.25 -16.96 -2.72
N ASN A 149 25.32 -18.19 -2.28
CA ASN A 149 24.83 -18.61 -0.96
C ASN A 149 25.75 -18.20 0.21
N THR A 150 26.63 -17.24 0.01
CA THR A 150 27.76 -16.99 0.90
C THR A 150 27.54 -15.93 1.96
N GLN A 151 26.62 -14.96 1.73
CA GLN A 151 26.44 -13.91 2.72
C GLN A 151 25.37 -14.27 3.77
N PRO A 152 25.70 -14.12 5.07
CA PRO A 152 24.71 -14.28 6.11
C PRO A 152 23.63 -13.20 6.03
N LEU A 153 22.47 -13.48 6.61
CA LEU A 153 21.42 -12.49 6.79
C LEU A 153 21.97 -11.32 7.62
N PRO A 154 21.68 -10.05 7.25
CA PRO A 154 22.12 -8.91 8.04
C PRO A 154 21.69 -9.03 9.49
N GLY A 155 22.62 -8.71 10.39
CA GLY A 155 22.40 -8.79 11.83
C GLY A 155 21.40 -7.72 12.33
N TRP A 156 20.90 -7.89 13.55
CA TRP A 156 19.94 -6.97 14.16
C TRP A 156 20.42 -5.51 14.22
N ARG A 157 21.73 -5.29 14.41
CA ARG A 157 22.32 -3.94 14.40
C ARG A 157 22.17 -3.24 13.06
N SER A 158 22.40 -3.96 11.97
CA SER A 158 22.23 -3.40 10.62
C SER A 158 20.77 -2.99 10.34
N TRP A 159 19.82 -3.79 10.82
CA TRP A 159 18.39 -3.46 10.69
C TRP A 159 18.00 -2.25 11.54
N LEU A 160 18.48 -2.16 12.78
CA LEU A 160 18.24 -0.97 13.62
C LEU A 160 18.85 0.29 13.00
N MET A 161 20.10 0.22 12.54
CA MET A 161 20.74 1.36 11.89
C MET A 161 19.99 1.79 10.62
N SER A 162 19.57 0.84 9.78
CA SER A 162 18.80 1.16 8.58
C SER A 162 17.45 1.78 8.94
N ALA A 163 16.77 1.27 9.94
CA ALA A 163 15.49 1.83 10.40
C ALA A 163 15.67 3.27 10.92
N ALA A 164 16.72 3.55 11.71
CA ALA A 164 17.00 4.88 12.21
C ALA A 164 17.34 5.87 11.08
N ILE A 165 18.21 5.47 10.14
CA ILE A 165 18.56 6.30 8.97
C ILE A 165 17.30 6.59 8.13
N LEU A 166 16.51 5.57 7.83
CA LEU A 166 15.28 5.73 7.06
C LEU A 166 14.27 6.62 7.79
N GLY A 167 14.09 6.44 9.11
CA GLY A 167 13.23 7.31 9.89
C GLY A 167 13.64 8.79 9.83
N ILE A 168 14.94 9.08 9.90
CA ILE A 168 15.45 10.45 9.72
C ILE A 168 15.15 10.97 8.30
N LEU A 169 15.37 10.15 7.28
CA LEU A 169 15.12 10.54 5.88
C LEU A 169 13.62 10.80 5.62
N GLU A 170 12.72 9.99 6.19
CA GLU A 170 11.27 10.17 6.06
C GLU A 170 10.83 11.49 6.73
N ILE A 171 11.31 11.77 7.96
CA ILE A 171 11.06 13.06 8.62
C ILE A 171 11.59 14.22 7.78
N ALA A 172 12.83 14.11 7.30
CA ALA A 172 13.43 15.18 6.49
C ALA A 172 12.60 15.45 5.23
N MET A 173 12.10 14.42 4.56
CA MET A 173 11.28 14.59 3.37
C MET A 173 9.87 15.11 3.69
N GLY A 174 9.22 14.56 4.70
CA GLY A 174 7.85 14.93 5.06
C GLY A 174 7.74 16.32 5.68
N HIS A 175 8.51 16.55 6.75
CA HIS A 175 8.36 17.76 7.54
C HIS A 175 9.20 18.94 7.05
N PHE A 176 10.44 18.72 6.61
CA PHE A 176 11.34 19.82 6.30
C PHE A 176 11.26 20.30 4.85
N THR A 177 10.88 19.43 3.90
CA THR A 177 10.83 19.85 2.49
C THR A 177 9.46 20.27 2.01
N GLY A 178 8.39 19.90 2.72
CA GLY A 178 7.02 20.06 2.25
C GLY A 178 6.74 19.30 0.92
N PHE A 179 7.61 18.34 0.58
CA PHE A 179 7.57 17.65 -0.72
C PHE A 179 6.19 17.07 -1.01
N TRP A 180 5.60 16.40 -0.03
CA TRP A 180 4.30 15.74 -0.20
C TRP A 180 3.16 16.75 -0.33
N SER A 181 3.20 17.86 0.43
CA SER A 181 2.17 18.90 0.37
C SER A 181 2.14 19.60 -0.98
N ASN A 182 3.30 19.78 -1.61
CA ASN A 182 3.41 20.39 -2.94
C ASN A 182 2.80 19.55 -4.07
N LEU A 183 2.65 18.25 -3.86
CA LEU A 183 2.04 17.33 -4.84
C LEU A 183 0.52 17.20 -4.64
N LYS A 184 0.01 17.62 -3.48
CA LYS A 184 -1.43 17.59 -3.18
C LYS A 184 -2.19 18.48 -4.17
N ASN A 185 -3.37 18.05 -4.58
CA ASN A 185 -4.22 18.76 -5.55
C ASN A 185 -3.61 18.91 -6.95
N SER A 186 -2.62 18.10 -7.30
CA SER A 186 -2.05 17.99 -8.65
C SER A 186 -2.43 16.67 -9.32
N HIS A 187 -2.09 16.52 -10.60
CA HIS A 187 -2.20 15.21 -11.26
C HIS A 187 -1.36 14.12 -10.59
N LEU A 188 -0.35 14.52 -9.81
CA LEU A 188 0.53 13.65 -9.04
C LEU A 188 0.02 13.42 -7.60
N ASP A 189 -1.22 13.78 -7.29
CA ASP A 189 -1.81 13.73 -5.95
C ASP A 189 -1.59 12.39 -5.23
N GLY A 190 -1.68 11.26 -5.94
CA GLY A 190 -1.37 9.97 -5.34
C GLY A 190 0.06 9.86 -4.78
N LEU A 191 1.03 10.60 -5.33
CA LEU A 191 2.40 10.65 -4.81
C LEU A 191 2.57 11.65 -3.66
N GLY A 192 1.59 12.52 -3.45
CA GLY A 192 1.58 13.48 -2.35
C GLY A 192 0.88 12.99 -1.08
N TYR A 193 0.53 11.69 -1.03
CA TYR A 193 -0.16 11.13 0.13
C TYR A 193 0.72 11.13 1.37
N GLN A 194 0.20 11.65 2.48
CA GLN A 194 0.87 11.59 3.79
C GLN A 194 0.99 10.14 4.25
N GLY A 195 2.15 9.77 4.78
CA GLY A 195 2.47 8.39 5.16
C GLY A 195 3.07 7.56 4.03
N MET A 196 3.43 8.17 2.90
CA MET A 196 4.27 7.52 1.89
C MET A 196 5.71 7.46 2.36
N HIS A 197 6.26 6.27 2.48
CA HIS A 197 7.61 6.01 2.94
C HIS A 197 8.56 5.75 1.75
N LEU A 198 8.79 6.76 0.91
CA LEU A 198 9.52 6.61 -0.34
C LEU A 198 10.92 6.03 -0.17
N TRP A 199 11.67 6.52 0.80
CA TRP A 199 13.04 6.03 1.07
C TRP A 199 13.03 4.59 1.52
N THR A 200 12.07 4.22 2.36
CA THR A 200 11.87 2.85 2.82
C THR A 200 11.49 1.92 1.66
N TYR A 201 10.63 2.36 0.75
CA TYR A 201 10.26 1.58 -0.44
C TYR A 201 11.47 1.32 -1.34
N CYS A 202 12.24 2.36 -1.64
CA CYS A 202 13.46 2.25 -2.44
C CYS A 202 14.48 1.31 -1.77
N PHE A 203 14.74 1.52 -0.48
CA PHE A 203 15.66 0.69 0.29
C PHE A 203 15.25 -0.79 0.25
N LEU A 204 13.99 -1.09 0.57
CA LEU A 204 13.50 -2.47 0.61
C LEU A 204 13.50 -3.13 -0.76
N PHE A 205 13.18 -2.39 -1.82
CA PHE A 205 13.27 -2.92 -3.18
C PHE A 205 14.71 -3.36 -3.51
N PHE A 206 15.72 -2.53 -3.24
CA PHE A 206 17.11 -2.89 -3.50
C PHE A 206 17.66 -3.94 -2.54
N VAL A 207 17.23 -3.93 -1.27
CA VAL A 207 17.48 -5.03 -0.33
C VAL A 207 16.90 -6.33 -0.87
N GLY A 208 15.68 -6.31 -1.43
CA GLY A 208 15.07 -7.44 -2.10
C GLY A 208 15.93 -7.97 -3.25
N CYS A 209 16.44 -7.08 -4.12
CA CYS A 209 17.33 -7.47 -5.21
C CYS A 209 18.60 -8.16 -4.69
N LYS A 210 19.21 -7.64 -3.63
CA LYS A 210 20.37 -8.26 -2.98
C LYS A 210 20.02 -9.59 -2.30
N ALA A 211 18.89 -9.63 -1.61
CA ALA A 211 18.39 -10.81 -0.93
C ALA A 211 18.17 -12.01 -1.88
N ALA A 212 17.80 -11.74 -3.15
CA ALA A 212 17.63 -12.78 -4.16
C ALA A 212 18.91 -13.55 -4.45
N SER A 213 20.08 -12.86 -4.53
CA SER A 213 21.36 -13.50 -4.77
C SER A 213 21.83 -14.38 -3.60
N HIS A 214 21.37 -14.08 -2.38
CA HIS A 214 21.78 -14.78 -1.16
C HIS A 214 20.68 -15.62 -0.53
N GLN A 215 19.50 -15.70 -1.16
CA GLN A 215 18.32 -16.43 -0.67
C GLN A 215 17.95 -16.06 0.78
N TRP A 216 18.02 -14.77 1.12
CA TRP A 216 17.77 -14.33 2.49
C TRP A 216 16.35 -14.57 2.95
N LEU A 217 15.36 -14.45 2.06
CA LEU A 217 13.95 -14.60 2.43
C LEU A 217 13.60 -16.05 2.83
N GLU A 218 14.32 -17.05 2.30
CA GLU A 218 14.17 -18.46 2.67
C GLU A 218 14.89 -18.82 3.99
N ARG A 219 15.72 -17.91 4.50
CA ARG A 219 16.60 -18.16 5.65
C ARG A 219 16.22 -17.36 6.90
N ILE A 220 15.04 -16.75 6.91
CA ILE A 220 14.55 -15.96 8.06
C ILE A 220 14.34 -16.88 9.26
N ASN A 221 15.00 -16.56 10.38
CA ASN A 221 14.83 -17.30 11.60
C ASN A 221 13.56 -16.88 12.34
N LYS A 222 12.66 -17.83 12.56
CA LYS A 222 11.36 -17.62 13.20
C LYS A 222 11.48 -16.99 14.61
N ARG A 223 12.45 -17.41 15.41
CA ARG A 223 12.66 -16.84 16.76
C ARG A 223 13.06 -15.35 16.67
N HIS A 224 13.90 -15.00 15.70
CA HIS A 224 14.27 -13.60 15.48
C HIS A 224 13.08 -12.79 14.95
N ALA A 225 12.31 -13.33 14.03
CA ALA A 225 11.10 -12.69 13.51
C ALA A 225 10.08 -12.40 14.61
N LEU A 226 9.87 -13.35 15.53
CA LEU A 226 8.98 -13.15 16.69
C LEU A 226 9.49 -12.07 17.64
N ARG A 227 10.81 -11.99 17.90
CA ARG A 227 11.38 -10.92 18.74
C ARG A 227 11.18 -9.53 18.09
N TRP A 228 11.35 -9.44 16.78
CA TRP A 228 11.07 -8.22 16.05
C TRP A 228 9.58 -7.84 16.10
N LEU A 229 8.69 -8.81 15.96
CA LEU A 229 7.25 -8.59 16.11
C LEU A 229 6.89 -8.09 17.50
N GLN A 230 7.46 -8.72 18.55
CA GLN A 230 7.25 -8.30 19.93
C GLN A 230 7.72 -6.87 20.18
N LEU A 231 8.91 -6.51 19.67
CA LEU A 231 9.43 -5.15 19.78
C LEU A 231 8.52 -4.15 19.07
N SER A 232 8.11 -4.43 17.84
CA SER A 232 7.22 -3.57 17.06
C SER A 232 5.85 -3.41 17.71
N SER A 233 5.29 -4.51 18.25
CA SER A 233 4.02 -4.47 18.96
C SER A 233 4.11 -3.68 20.27
N LEU A 234 5.23 -3.82 21.00
CA LEU A 234 5.47 -3.04 22.22
C LEU A 234 5.58 -1.54 21.92
N ILE A 235 6.35 -1.16 20.91
CA ILE A 235 6.48 0.23 20.51
C ILE A 235 5.12 0.79 20.08
N THR A 236 4.36 0.04 19.29
CA THR A 236 3.00 0.44 18.87
C THR A 236 2.09 0.64 20.10
N LEU A 237 2.12 -0.30 21.05
CA LEU A 237 1.33 -0.18 22.28
C LEU A 237 1.70 1.05 23.11
N VAL A 238 2.99 1.37 23.22
CA VAL A 238 3.47 2.57 23.92
C VAL A 238 2.96 3.83 23.21
N LEU A 239 3.03 3.89 21.86
CA LEU A 239 2.51 5.03 21.11
C LEU A 239 1.00 5.20 21.31
N VAL A 240 0.24 4.11 21.32
CA VAL A 240 -1.21 4.15 21.62
C VAL A 240 -1.44 4.65 23.05
N ALA A 241 -0.72 4.11 24.04
CA ALA A 241 -0.88 4.45 25.44
C ALA A 241 -0.48 5.91 25.75
N THR A 242 0.45 6.48 25.00
CA THR A 242 0.87 7.88 25.11
C THR A 242 0.01 8.83 24.29
N ASN A 243 -1.10 8.35 23.74
CA ASN A 243 -2.07 9.12 22.96
C ASN A 243 -1.47 9.86 21.75
N HIS A 244 -0.50 9.24 21.08
CA HIS A 244 0.00 9.70 19.79
C HIS A 244 -1.02 9.30 18.72
N ALA A 245 -1.95 10.19 18.42
CA ALA A 245 -2.92 9.91 17.35
C ALA A 245 -2.23 9.97 15.98
N PRO A 246 -2.28 8.88 15.19
CA PRO A 246 -1.60 8.84 13.89
C PRO A 246 -2.25 9.75 12.85
N PHE A 247 -3.54 9.92 12.93
CA PHE A 247 -4.34 10.81 12.11
C PHE A 247 -5.46 11.39 12.96
N GLN A 248 -5.77 12.66 12.77
CA GLN A 248 -7.04 13.21 13.21
C GLN A 248 -7.84 13.51 11.94
N VAL A 249 -9.11 13.14 11.91
CA VAL A 249 -10.00 13.54 10.84
C VAL A 249 -10.17 15.06 10.93
N PRO A 250 -9.69 15.87 9.99
CA PRO A 250 -9.80 17.29 10.08
C PRO A 250 -11.28 17.67 10.02
N LEU A 251 -11.75 18.32 11.07
CA LEU A 251 -13.11 18.89 11.12
C LEU A 251 -13.22 20.12 10.23
N ASN A 252 -12.10 20.81 10.04
CA ASN A 252 -11.97 21.98 9.18
C ASN A 252 -10.86 21.77 8.15
N GLU A 253 -10.98 22.35 6.97
CA GLU A 253 -9.99 22.26 5.88
C GLU A 253 -8.60 22.81 6.23
N THR A 254 -8.49 23.57 7.31
CA THR A 254 -7.27 24.19 7.80
C THR A 254 -6.40 23.28 8.67
N ASP A 255 -6.97 22.20 9.21
CA ASP A 255 -6.23 21.28 10.06
C ASP A 255 -5.43 20.29 9.21
N SER A 256 -4.14 20.58 9.02
CA SER A 256 -3.22 19.67 8.36
C SER A 256 -3.07 18.40 9.20
N GLN A 257 -3.41 17.25 8.61
CA GLN A 257 -3.12 15.94 9.20
C GLN A 257 -1.61 15.71 9.20
N THR A 258 -0.94 16.05 10.28
CA THR A 258 0.49 15.77 10.42
C THR A 258 0.69 14.54 11.27
N VAL A 259 1.23 13.50 10.66
CA VAL A 259 1.82 12.38 11.41
C VAL A 259 2.94 12.95 12.27
N THR A 260 2.96 12.64 13.57
CA THR A 260 3.99 13.19 14.44
C THR A 260 5.38 12.68 14.00
N PRO A 261 6.43 13.50 14.09
CA PRO A 261 7.79 13.11 13.68
C PRO A 261 8.27 11.80 14.32
N ILE A 262 7.86 11.53 15.56
CA ILE A 262 8.20 10.30 16.26
C ILE A 262 7.57 9.07 15.59
N MET A 263 6.36 9.19 15.07
CA MET A 263 5.68 8.10 14.38
C MET A 263 6.32 7.82 13.02
N GLU A 264 6.71 8.87 12.28
CA GLU A 264 7.46 8.71 11.03
C GLU A 264 8.82 8.08 11.29
N PHE A 265 9.54 8.52 12.33
CA PHE A 265 10.82 7.95 12.72
C PHE A 265 10.73 6.45 13.06
N LEU A 266 9.70 6.06 13.79
CA LEU A 266 9.52 4.68 14.24
C LEU A 266 8.87 3.77 13.19
N SER A 267 8.25 4.32 12.16
CA SER A 267 7.54 3.57 11.13
C SER A 267 8.39 2.47 10.46
N PRO A 268 9.65 2.70 10.00
CA PRO A 268 10.47 1.64 9.43
C PRO A 268 10.75 0.51 10.44
N LEU A 269 11.02 0.85 11.70
CA LEU A 269 11.30 -0.12 12.76
C LEU A 269 10.08 -1.02 13.05
N ILE A 270 8.91 -0.40 13.16
CA ILE A 270 7.64 -1.11 13.37
C ILE A 270 7.35 -2.01 12.17
N GLY A 271 7.54 -1.49 10.96
CA GLY A 271 7.35 -2.25 9.73
C GLY A 271 8.24 -3.49 9.63
N TRP A 272 9.50 -3.42 10.10
CA TRP A 272 10.42 -4.59 10.11
C TRP A 272 9.83 -5.77 10.86
N GLY A 273 9.24 -5.54 12.04
CA GLY A 273 8.69 -6.62 12.84
C GLY A 273 7.52 -7.32 12.19
N TYR A 274 6.58 -6.56 11.66
CA TYR A 274 5.43 -7.13 10.97
C TYR A 274 5.83 -7.86 9.69
N MET A 275 6.74 -7.28 8.89
CA MET A 275 7.25 -7.93 7.67
C MET A 275 8.00 -9.22 7.98
N ALA A 276 8.90 -9.20 8.97
CA ALA A 276 9.66 -10.39 9.37
C ALA A 276 8.73 -11.51 9.83
N ALA A 277 7.71 -11.19 10.61
CA ALA A 277 6.72 -12.17 11.08
C ALA A 277 5.92 -12.77 9.92
N ILE A 278 5.44 -11.95 8.98
CA ILE A 278 4.68 -12.41 7.81
C ILE A 278 5.54 -13.31 6.92
N LEU A 279 6.80 -12.92 6.67
CA LEU A 279 7.72 -13.73 5.87
C LEU A 279 8.06 -15.06 6.53
N ALA A 280 8.36 -15.07 7.84
CA ALA A 280 8.60 -16.30 8.57
C ALA A 280 7.36 -17.21 8.63
N TRP A 281 6.17 -16.62 8.82
CA TRP A 281 4.92 -17.37 8.80
C TRP A 281 4.66 -18.00 7.41
N SER A 282 4.95 -17.27 6.35
CA SER A 282 4.74 -17.77 4.97
C SER A 282 5.67 -18.94 4.61
N GLN A 283 6.86 -19.03 5.20
CA GLN A 283 7.77 -20.16 5.02
C GLN A 283 7.21 -21.44 5.62
N ASP A 284 6.63 -21.35 6.83
CA ASP A 284 6.08 -22.48 7.53
C ASP A 284 4.75 -22.98 6.91
N HIS A 285 4.03 -22.09 6.21
CA HIS A 285 2.68 -22.35 5.70
C HIS A 285 2.64 -22.30 4.17
N GLN A 286 3.57 -23.00 3.53
CA GLN A 286 3.53 -23.15 2.08
C GLN A 286 2.29 -23.95 1.69
N GLN A 287 1.45 -23.36 0.86
CA GLN A 287 0.18 -23.95 0.44
C GLN A 287 0.29 -24.53 -0.96
N PRO A 288 -0.40 -25.66 -1.24
CA PRO A 288 -0.46 -26.23 -2.59
C PRO A 288 -1.14 -25.24 -3.56
N GLU A 289 -0.82 -25.36 -4.86
CA GLU A 289 -1.34 -24.43 -5.89
C GLU A 289 -2.87 -24.34 -5.95
N GLN A 290 -3.56 -25.39 -5.54
CA GLN A 290 -5.02 -25.47 -5.53
C GLN A 290 -5.65 -24.74 -4.34
N HIS A 291 -4.87 -24.39 -3.32
CA HIS A 291 -5.37 -23.73 -2.13
C HIS A 291 -5.95 -22.35 -2.47
N TRP A 292 -7.05 -21.97 -1.81
CA TRP A 292 -7.77 -20.73 -2.08
C TRP A 292 -6.89 -19.48 -1.89
N LEU A 293 -5.97 -19.46 -0.93
CA LEU A 293 -5.03 -18.36 -0.72
C LEU A 293 -4.09 -18.15 -1.90
N VAL A 294 -3.62 -19.22 -2.54
CA VAL A 294 -2.77 -19.15 -3.73
C VAL A 294 -3.56 -18.60 -4.92
N LYS A 295 -4.81 -19.07 -5.08
CA LYS A 295 -5.73 -18.54 -6.09
C LYS A 295 -6.00 -17.07 -5.89
N ALA A 296 -6.35 -16.65 -4.66
CA ALA A 296 -6.54 -15.25 -4.29
C ALA A 296 -5.26 -14.41 -4.52
N GLY A 297 -4.08 -14.99 -4.26
CA GLY A 297 -2.80 -14.35 -4.58
C GLY A 297 -2.66 -14.02 -6.08
N LYS A 298 -3.10 -14.92 -6.95
CA LYS A 298 -3.11 -14.69 -8.41
C LYS A 298 -4.07 -13.58 -8.82
N ASP A 299 -5.16 -13.39 -8.09
CA ASP A 299 -6.20 -12.38 -8.35
C ASP A 299 -5.92 -11.02 -7.66
N SER A 300 -4.89 -10.95 -6.79
CA SER A 300 -4.59 -9.79 -5.97
C SER A 300 -4.32 -8.51 -6.76
N PHE A 301 -3.63 -8.60 -7.89
CA PHE A 301 -3.27 -7.43 -8.67
C PHE A 301 -4.51 -6.76 -9.29
N GLY A 302 -5.40 -7.53 -9.88
CA GLY A 302 -6.65 -7.00 -10.41
C GLY A 302 -7.56 -6.45 -9.31
N ALA A 303 -7.66 -7.16 -8.16
CA ALA A 303 -8.40 -6.67 -7.00
C ALA A 303 -7.86 -5.32 -6.51
N TYR A 304 -6.52 -5.16 -6.47
CA TYR A 304 -5.88 -3.88 -6.13
C TYR A 304 -6.25 -2.75 -7.10
N LEU A 305 -6.36 -3.02 -8.40
CA LEU A 305 -6.68 -1.98 -9.37
C LEU A 305 -8.10 -1.41 -9.21
N ILE A 306 -9.07 -2.29 -8.88
CA ILE A 306 -10.50 -1.94 -8.92
C ILE A 306 -11.11 -1.67 -7.54
N HIS A 307 -10.34 -1.79 -6.45
CA HIS A 307 -10.91 -1.76 -5.09
C HIS A 307 -11.55 -0.43 -4.70
N ILE A 308 -10.97 0.71 -5.09
CA ILE A 308 -11.48 2.03 -4.66
C ILE A 308 -12.91 2.27 -5.17
N PRO A 309 -13.21 2.17 -6.49
CA PRO A 309 -14.59 2.36 -6.95
C PRO A 309 -15.55 1.31 -6.39
N LEU A 310 -15.09 0.08 -6.13
CA LEU A 310 -15.93 -0.95 -5.53
C LEU A 310 -16.19 -0.69 -4.04
N LEU A 311 -15.19 -0.27 -3.28
CA LEU A 311 -15.36 0.11 -1.89
C LEU A 311 -16.31 1.30 -1.78
N ALA A 312 -16.13 2.30 -2.63
CA ALA A 312 -17.01 3.44 -2.74
C ALA A 312 -18.45 3.01 -3.03
N GLY A 313 -18.64 2.21 -4.07
CA GLY A 313 -19.96 1.71 -4.44
C GLY A 313 -20.66 0.90 -3.34
N THR A 314 -19.92 0.06 -2.62
CA THR A 314 -20.49 -0.71 -1.50
C THR A 314 -20.88 0.18 -0.32
N MET A 315 -20.09 1.19 0.00
CA MET A 315 -20.42 2.16 1.06
C MET A 315 -21.65 2.99 0.69
N ILE A 316 -21.70 3.52 -0.53
CA ILE A 316 -22.87 4.27 -1.05
C ILE A 316 -24.13 3.42 -0.96
N THR A 317 -24.07 2.20 -1.47
CA THR A 317 -25.22 1.29 -1.48
C THR A 317 -25.68 0.97 -0.05
N SER A 318 -24.74 0.64 0.85
CA SER A 318 -25.06 0.35 2.26
C SER A 318 -25.72 1.57 2.94
N TYR A 319 -25.19 2.76 2.71
CA TYR A 319 -25.73 3.99 3.24
C TYR A 319 -27.15 4.28 2.69
N SER A 320 -27.35 4.09 1.39
CA SER A 320 -28.64 4.28 0.72
C SER A 320 -29.70 3.28 1.20
N LEU A 321 -29.29 2.07 1.59
CA LEU A 321 -30.13 1.06 2.23
C LEU A 321 -30.46 1.34 3.71
N GLY A 322 -30.01 2.47 4.23
CA GLY A 322 -30.34 2.91 5.59
C GLY A 322 -29.37 2.42 6.66
N VAL A 323 -28.22 1.87 6.32
CA VAL A 323 -27.19 1.51 7.31
C VAL A 323 -26.59 2.79 7.89
N ARG A 324 -26.88 3.07 9.17
CA ARG A 324 -26.43 4.27 9.90
C ARG A 324 -25.45 3.95 11.03
N ASN A 325 -25.20 2.69 11.32
CA ASN A 325 -24.15 2.29 12.25
C ASN A 325 -22.81 2.32 11.55
N ILE A 326 -21.86 3.13 12.04
CA ILE A 326 -20.57 3.34 11.39
C ILE A 326 -19.70 2.07 11.33
N TRP A 327 -19.81 1.20 12.34
CA TRP A 327 -19.11 -0.07 12.34
C TRP A 327 -19.62 -1.02 11.26
N LEU A 328 -20.94 -1.12 11.10
CA LEU A 328 -21.57 -1.93 10.05
C LEU A 328 -21.28 -1.32 8.67
N LEU A 329 -21.38 -0.01 8.55
CA LEU A 329 -21.08 0.70 7.30
C LEU A 329 -19.61 0.49 6.90
N GLY A 330 -18.67 0.70 7.81
CA GLY A 330 -17.25 0.56 7.53
C GLY A 330 -16.82 -0.90 7.32
N LEU A 331 -16.98 -1.76 8.34
CA LEU A 331 -16.53 -3.15 8.28
C LEU A 331 -17.34 -3.99 7.28
N GLY A 332 -18.65 -3.79 7.24
CA GLY A 332 -19.54 -4.50 6.32
C GLY A 332 -19.22 -4.16 4.87
N SER A 333 -19.13 -2.87 4.53
CA SER A 333 -18.75 -2.44 3.17
C SER A 333 -17.35 -2.92 2.78
N THR A 334 -16.42 -2.91 3.72
CA THR A 334 -15.06 -3.45 3.51
C THR A 334 -15.08 -4.93 3.15
N ALA A 335 -15.78 -5.74 3.93
CA ALA A 335 -15.87 -7.18 3.69
C ALA A 335 -16.50 -7.48 2.32
N ILE A 336 -17.58 -6.78 1.99
CA ILE A 336 -18.26 -6.89 0.69
C ILE A 336 -17.31 -6.43 -0.45
N ALA A 337 -16.64 -5.30 -0.27
CA ALA A 337 -15.69 -4.78 -1.28
C ALA A 337 -14.52 -5.71 -1.52
N ILE A 338 -13.95 -6.33 -0.48
CA ILE A 338 -12.90 -7.35 -0.61
C ILE A 338 -13.44 -8.52 -1.44
N PHE A 339 -14.59 -9.08 -1.06
CA PHE A 339 -15.19 -10.21 -1.76
C PHE A 339 -15.45 -9.89 -3.24
N ILE A 340 -16.09 -8.76 -3.53
CA ILE A 340 -16.41 -8.35 -4.91
C ILE A 340 -15.12 -8.06 -5.69
N SER A 341 -14.12 -7.39 -5.11
CA SER A 341 -12.87 -7.06 -5.80
C SER A 341 -12.10 -8.33 -6.23
N PHE A 342 -11.98 -9.32 -5.35
CA PHE A 342 -11.32 -10.58 -5.69
C PHE A 342 -12.14 -11.40 -6.67
N SER A 343 -13.46 -11.47 -6.51
CA SER A 343 -14.36 -12.18 -7.43
C SER A 343 -14.34 -11.55 -8.83
N ALA A 344 -14.42 -10.23 -8.92
CA ALA A 344 -14.34 -9.51 -10.19
C ALA A 344 -12.98 -9.70 -10.86
N SER A 345 -11.88 -9.60 -10.10
CA SER A 345 -10.53 -9.89 -10.61
C SER A 345 -10.42 -11.30 -11.16
N HIS A 346 -10.97 -12.29 -10.46
CA HIS A 346 -11.00 -13.69 -10.91
C HIS A 346 -11.74 -13.84 -12.24
N GLN A 347 -12.90 -13.20 -12.40
CA GLN A 347 -13.68 -13.24 -13.66
C GLN A 347 -12.94 -12.50 -14.79
N LEU A 348 -12.38 -11.33 -14.53
CA LEU A 348 -11.61 -10.57 -15.51
C LEU A 348 -10.41 -11.38 -16.05
N ARG A 349 -9.74 -12.16 -15.21
CA ARG A 349 -8.62 -13.02 -15.63
C ARG A 349 -9.04 -14.22 -16.51
N ARG A 350 -10.32 -14.54 -16.62
CA ARG A 350 -10.81 -15.53 -17.60
C ARG A 350 -10.74 -15.01 -19.04
N ILE A 351 -10.75 -13.68 -19.21
CA ILE A 351 -10.61 -13.03 -20.51
C ILE A 351 -9.14 -13.08 -20.92
N ALA A 352 -8.82 -13.74 -22.06
CA ALA A 352 -7.46 -14.04 -22.50
C ALA A 352 -6.55 -12.79 -22.63
N VAL A 353 -7.11 -11.66 -23.09
CA VAL A 353 -6.38 -10.38 -23.21
C VAL A 353 -6.05 -9.82 -21.85
N ILE A 354 -7.01 -9.81 -20.93
CA ILE A 354 -6.84 -9.27 -19.58
C ILE A 354 -5.87 -10.13 -18.77
N LYS A 355 -5.94 -11.46 -18.88
CA LYS A 355 -5.01 -12.40 -18.22
C LYS A 355 -3.54 -12.14 -18.54
N ARG A 356 -3.23 -11.55 -19.70
CA ARG A 356 -1.84 -11.20 -20.07
C ARG A 356 -1.36 -9.92 -19.38
N ILE A 357 -2.28 -9.08 -18.90
CA ILE A 357 -2.02 -7.77 -18.35
C ILE A 357 -2.13 -7.81 -16.82
N ILE A 358 -3.15 -8.50 -16.29
CA ILE A 358 -3.41 -8.71 -14.86
C ILE A 358 -2.98 -10.15 -14.51
#